data_e449b500cc98b0fd19f85b96d076fec8
#
_entry.id   e449b500cc98b0fd19f85b96d076fec8
#
_cell.length_a   1.000
_cell.length_b   1.000
_cell.length_c   1.000
_cell.angle_alpha   90.00
_cell.angle_beta   90.00
_cell.angle_gamma   90.00
#
_symmetry.space_group_name_H-M   'P 1'
#
loop_
_entity.id
_entity.type
_entity.pdbx_description
1 polymer ?
#
loop_
_entity_poly.entity_id
_entity_poly.type
_entity_poly.pdbx_seq_one_letter_code
_entity_poly.pdbx_strand_id
1 'polypeptide(L)'
;MKIKINNKEFDCKKGEVVLDVALRNGIKIPAVCRHSDLEPQNSCRLCLIEIKGKGIYTSCSTKVENGMEVVTESVEIKRLRRINLELLFAQHIEQCNECNWSYKCRLLKLAKNYNIKITKFNDRKKGFPTHQFGPSIIFDSSKCIDCKNCIAMCQKQGVGFLEIKQKDGFFCTVSNKEKECVYCGQCITHCPSGAFEEVSSIKEVENVLKKGNVIFQFAPAIRSSIGEEFGLPYGSITTGKLVTALKKLGAKKVFDVSFSADITTIEEGGELIERLSKNKNLPMFTSCCPSWVRYVEVYRPELIKHLTSVRSPHIILGGLIKMSEDNPIVVSIMPCTSKKYEITREELMIDGIKPVDYVLTTREIGRMIRKNKIDFDQLEESELDYPWGEPTGAGVIYGASGGVMESALRTVYQKMTGKRLKDINLKAVRGLKGVKEAEIEIGKRKVKVAIINGLGNIEGFDYKKYDYIEVMACPGGCIGGGGQPIPINNEIRKKRAESLYNIDKKKKIRQAHENPFVEKAYKEYLNNKKIIHKICHTTYGNNKNK
;
A
#
# COMPACT_ATOMS: atom_id res chain seq x y z
N MET A 1 3.76 30.38 19.19
CA MET A 1 3.83 29.92 20.60
C MET A 1 5.19 29.23 20.78
N LYS A 2 5.72 29.27 22.01
CA LYS A 2 7.00 28.63 22.36
C LYS A 2 6.83 27.71 23.56
N ILE A 3 7.54 26.57 23.54
CA ILE A 3 7.66 25.67 24.68
C ILE A 3 9.12 25.34 24.94
N LYS A 4 9.44 24.99 26.17
CA LYS A 4 10.77 24.48 26.52
C LYS A 4 10.72 22.97 26.67
N ILE A 5 11.59 22.24 25.95
CA ILE A 5 11.77 20.80 26.12
C ILE A 5 13.24 20.55 26.53
N ASN A 6 13.44 19.96 27.70
CA ASN A 6 14.77 19.72 28.25
C ASN A 6 15.65 21.01 28.27
N ASN A 7 15.08 22.11 28.74
CA ASN A 7 15.68 23.45 28.82
C ASN A 7 16.00 24.15 27.49
N LYS A 8 15.61 23.56 26.36
CA LYS A 8 15.73 24.20 25.04
C LYS A 8 14.37 24.71 24.56
N GLU A 9 14.34 25.91 24.00
CA GLU A 9 13.14 26.55 23.48
C GLU A 9 12.86 26.13 22.05
N PHE A 10 11.58 25.87 21.73
CA PHE A 10 11.13 25.46 20.42
C PHE A 10 9.83 26.14 20.02
N ASP A 11 9.74 26.53 18.76
CA ASP A 11 8.51 27.05 18.17
C ASP A 11 7.47 25.95 17.97
N CYS A 12 6.22 26.28 18.29
CA CYS A 12 5.09 25.37 18.13
C CYS A 12 3.83 26.12 17.67
N LYS A 13 2.89 25.38 17.08
CA LYS A 13 1.59 25.92 16.64
C LYS A 13 0.50 25.52 17.64
N LYS A 14 -0.53 26.37 17.76
CA LYS A 14 -1.72 26.05 18.58
C LYS A 14 -2.33 24.72 18.10
N GLY A 15 -2.58 23.82 19.04
CA GLY A 15 -3.20 22.52 18.76
C GLY A 15 -2.21 21.37 18.49
N GLU A 16 -0.91 21.66 18.27
CA GLU A 16 0.11 20.59 18.19
C GLU A 16 0.22 19.85 19.52
N VAL A 17 0.67 18.60 19.49
CA VAL A 17 0.98 17.83 20.69
C VAL A 17 2.49 17.85 20.97
N VAL A 18 2.86 17.76 22.25
CA VAL A 18 4.27 17.82 22.69
C VAL A 18 5.14 16.79 21.96
N LEU A 19 4.63 15.57 21.72
CA LEU A 19 5.36 14.52 21.01
C LEU A 19 5.76 14.95 19.58
N ASP A 20 4.87 15.58 18.84
CA ASP A 20 5.13 15.96 17.45
C ASP A 20 6.15 17.11 17.39
N VAL A 21 6.07 18.07 18.33
CA VAL A 21 7.10 19.12 18.47
C VAL A 21 8.46 18.52 18.82
N ALA A 22 8.51 17.59 19.77
CA ALA A 22 9.75 16.92 20.19
C ALA A 22 10.41 16.17 19.02
N LEU A 23 9.63 15.34 18.30
CA LEU A 23 10.11 14.53 17.18
C LEU A 23 10.63 15.40 16.02
N ARG A 24 9.93 16.48 15.67
CA ARG A 24 10.34 17.43 14.63
C ARG A 24 11.69 18.07 14.94
N ASN A 25 12.00 18.25 16.22
CA ASN A 25 13.25 18.85 16.69
C ASN A 25 14.30 17.80 17.12
N GLY A 26 14.16 16.54 16.69
CA GLY A 26 15.16 15.49 16.94
C GLY A 26 15.14 14.90 18.34
N ILE A 27 14.19 15.28 19.20
CA ILE A 27 14.05 14.75 20.56
C ILE A 27 13.24 13.46 20.51
N LYS A 28 13.88 12.33 20.78
CA LYS A 28 13.28 11.00 20.73
C LYS A 28 12.51 10.70 22.01
N ILE A 29 11.18 10.63 21.92
CA ILE A 29 10.32 10.14 22.99
C ILE A 29 9.74 8.78 22.54
N PRO A 30 9.88 7.68 23.32
CA PRO A 30 9.38 6.37 22.91
C PRO A 30 7.86 6.38 22.85
N ALA A 31 7.31 5.93 21.72
CA ALA A 31 5.87 5.79 21.52
C ALA A 31 5.61 4.62 20.55
N VAL A 32 4.81 3.65 20.95
CA VAL A 32 4.50 2.47 20.14
C VAL A 32 3.12 2.56 19.51
N CYS A 33 2.11 3.01 20.26
CA CYS A 33 0.73 3.15 19.77
C CYS A 33 0.48 4.44 18.97
N ARG A 34 1.45 5.34 18.85
CA ARG A 34 1.33 6.57 18.04
C ARG A 34 1.69 6.29 16.60
N HIS A 35 0.77 6.60 15.71
CA HIS A 35 0.99 6.61 14.26
C HIS A 35 0.56 7.97 13.70
N SER A 36 1.35 8.55 12.79
CA SER A 36 1.10 9.89 12.23
C SER A 36 -0.20 9.99 11.42
N ASP A 37 -0.69 8.88 10.90
CA ASP A 37 -1.94 8.83 10.13
C ASP A 37 -3.20 8.78 11.02
N LEU A 38 -3.03 8.61 12.34
CA LEU A 38 -4.12 8.37 13.29
C LEU A 38 -4.10 9.35 14.45
N GLU A 39 -5.27 9.59 15.03
CA GLU A 39 -5.38 10.24 16.32
C GLU A 39 -4.67 9.43 17.41
N PRO A 40 -4.16 10.09 18.46
CA PRO A 40 -3.48 9.42 19.56
C PRO A 40 -4.37 8.39 20.27
N GLN A 41 -3.90 7.15 20.37
CA GLN A 41 -4.66 6.08 21.05
C GLN A 41 -4.42 6.00 22.57
N ASN A 42 -3.38 6.64 23.09
CA ASN A 42 -3.03 6.72 24.52
C ASN A 42 -2.91 5.36 25.24
N SER A 43 -2.71 4.28 24.49
CA SER A 43 -2.75 2.91 25.01
C SER A 43 -1.44 2.47 25.66
N CYS A 44 -0.28 2.67 25.01
CA CYS A 44 0.99 2.07 25.44
C CYS A 44 1.67 2.81 26.61
N ARG A 45 1.31 4.05 26.87
CA ARG A 45 1.86 4.93 27.92
C ARG A 45 3.40 4.97 28.01
N LEU A 46 4.09 4.84 26.88
CA LEU A 46 5.55 4.97 26.82
C LEU A 46 6.01 6.40 26.58
N CYS A 47 5.16 7.25 26.01
CA CYS A 47 5.47 8.62 25.66
C CYS A 47 5.34 9.60 26.84
N LEU A 48 5.63 9.13 28.05
CA LEU A 48 5.54 9.93 29.27
C LEU A 48 6.53 11.10 29.24
N ILE A 49 6.07 12.25 29.72
CA ILE A 49 6.83 13.47 29.96
C ILE A 49 6.42 14.06 31.30
N GLU A 50 7.26 14.85 31.87
CA GLU A 50 6.95 15.64 33.07
C GLU A 50 6.76 17.10 32.65
N ILE A 51 5.64 17.70 33.05
CA ILE A 51 5.36 19.11 32.86
C ILE A 51 5.57 19.80 34.22
N LYS A 52 6.47 20.77 34.24
CA LYS A 52 6.82 21.49 35.46
C LYS A 52 5.56 22.10 36.11
N GLY A 53 5.35 21.80 37.37
CA GLY A 53 4.20 22.24 38.17
C GLY A 53 2.88 21.51 37.88
N LYS A 54 2.85 20.55 36.92
CA LYS A 54 1.62 19.80 36.58
C LYS A 54 1.75 18.29 36.76
N GLY A 55 2.98 17.71 36.74
CA GLY A 55 3.22 16.28 36.89
C GLY A 55 3.44 15.52 35.58
N ILE A 56 3.17 14.21 35.57
CA ILE A 56 3.49 13.30 34.45
C ILE A 56 2.29 13.09 33.54
N TYR A 57 2.51 13.29 32.23
CA TYR A 57 1.52 13.20 31.16
C TYR A 57 2.02 12.39 29.98
N THR A 58 1.10 12.00 29.08
CA THR A 58 1.44 11.36 27.79
C THR A 58 1.66 12.42 26.71
N SER A 59 2.86 12.56 26.19
CA SER A 59 3.19 13.59 25.20
C SER A 59 2.41 13.48 23.87
N CYS A 60 1.94 12.28 23.52
CA CYS A 60 1.20 12.06 22.27
C CYS A 60 -0.21 12.66 22.27
N SER A 61 -0.77 13.01 23.42
CA SER A 61 -2.11 13.64 23.57
C SER A 61 -2.07 14.98 24.26
N THR A 62 -0.96 15.35 24.88
CA THR A 62 -0.83 16.64 25.56
C THR A 62 -0.59 17.73 24.53
N LYS A 63 -1.59 18.63 24.38
CA LYS A 63 -1.48 19.82 23.54
C LYS A 63 -0.50 20.83 24.14
N VAL A 64 0.23 21.51 23.28
CA VAL A 64 1.18 22.54 23.69
C VAL A 64 0.48 23.79 24.21
N GLU A 65 1.02 24.36 25.27
CA GLU A 65 0.62 25.66 25.83
C GLU A 65 1.82 26.61 25.79
N ASN A 66 1.58 27.91 25.60
CA ASN A 66 2.68 28.88 25.53
C ASN A 66 3.43 28.94 26.89
N GLY A 67 4.76 28.86 26.83
CA GLY A 67 5.60 28.86 28.02
C GLY A 67 5.66 27.52 28.78
N MET A 68 5.04 26.45 28.26
CA MET A 68 5.10 25.11 28.88
C MET A 68 6.57 24.65 29.00
N GLU A 69 6.96 24.17 30.20
CA GLU A 69 8.25 23.55 30.43
C GLU A 69 8.11 22.03 30.59
N VAL A 70 8.80 21.28 29.72
CA VAL A 70 8.68 19.83 29.59
C VAL A 70 10.04 19.17 29.81
N VAL A 71 10.04 18.12 30.64
CA VAL A 71 11.18 17.20 30.81
C VAL A 71 10.80 15.86 30.17
N THR A 72 11.63 15.36 29.27
CA THR A 72 11.37 14.10 28.56
C THR A 72 12.01 12.89 29.23
N GLU A 73 12.98 13.11 30.13
CA GLU A 73 13.67 12.06 30.85
C GLU A 73 13.95 12.48 32.31
N SER A 74 13.43 11.74 33.28
CA SER A 74 13.76 11.77 34.70
C SER A 74 13.87 10.34 35.20
N VAL A 75 14.38 10.16 36.44
CA VAL A 75 14.43 8.82 37.07
C VAL A 75 13.05 8.19 37.12
N GLU A 76 12.04 8.97 37.48
CA GLU A 76 10.66 8.50 37.59
C GLU A 76 10.06 8.17 36.23
N ILE A 77 10.27 8.99 35.19
CA ILE A 77 9.82 8.69 33.83
C ILE A 77 10.45 7.37 33.34
N LYS A 78 11.76 7.16 33.58
CA LYS A 78 12.44 5.92 33.18
C LYS A 78 11.85 4.72 33.91
N ARG A 79 11.59 4.84 35.20
CA ARG A 79 10.95 3.79 36.02
C ARG A 79 9.57 3.42 35.48
N LEU A 80 8.72 4.39 35.23
CA LEU A 80 7.37 4.17 34.71
C LEU A 80 7.37 3.59 33.30
N ARG A 81 8.26 4.02 32.41
CA ARG A 81 8.41 3.44 31.08
C ARG A 81 8.84 1.97 31.15
N ARG A 82 9.74 1.61 32.07
CA ARG A 82 10.13 0.20 32.27
C ARG A 82 8.94 -0.66 32.67
N ILE A 83 8.16 -0.21 33.65
CA ILE A 83 6.94 -0.91 34.09
C ILE A 83 5.97 -1.09 32.91
N ASN A 84 5.71 -0.01 32.17
CA ASN A 84 4.79 -0.08 31.02
C ASN A 84 5.30 -1.02 29.92
N LEU A 85 6.62 -1.08 29.66
CA LEU A 85 7.21 -2.04 28.72
C LEU A 85 7.07 -3.48 29.23
N GLU A 86 7.34 -3.74 30.50
CA GLU A 86 7.16 -5.06 31.11
C GLU A 86 5.70 -5.53 31.01
N LEU A 87 4.74 -4.63 31.24
CA LEU A 87 3.29 -4.91 31.08
C LEU A 87 2.89 -5.16 29.62
N LEU A 88 3.51 -4.46 28.66
CA LEU A 88 3.28 -4.72 27.24
C LEU A 88 3.77 -6.12 26.83
N PHE A 89 4.93 -6.55 27.35
CA PHE A 89 5.44 -7.91 27.12
C PHE A 89 4.62 -8.99 27.84
N ALA A 90 3.89 -8.65 28.91
CA ALA A 90 2.91 -9.56 29.50
C ALA A 90 1.67 -9.82 28.59
N GLN A 91 1.56 -9.10 27.47
CA GLN A 91 0.51 -9.25 26.47
C GLN A 91 1.06 -9.65 25.09
N HIS A 92 2.33 -10.03 25.01
CA HIS A 92 3.00 -10.27 23.74
C HIS A 92 3.87 -11.50 23.84
N ILE A 93 3.60 -12.50 22.98
CA ILE A 93 4.32 -13.75 22.97
C ILE A 93 5.83 -13.57 22.73
N GLU A 94 6.65 -14.33 23.44
CA GLU A 94 8.11 -14.17 23.46
C GLU A 94 8.85 -14.84 22.30
N GLN A 95 8.19 -15.41 21.33
CA GLN A 95 8.82 -16.08 20.18
C GLN A 95 9.50 -15.09 19.22
N CYS A 96 10.32 -14.18 19.78
CA CYS A 96 11.00 -13.15 19.00
C CYS A 96 11.96 -13.74 17.95
N ASN A 97 12.53 -14.89 18.18
CA ASN A 97 13.46 -15.54 17.25
C ASN A 97 12.74 -16.07 15.99
N GLU A 98 11.47 -16.44 16.12
CA GLU A 98 10.64 -16.96 15.02
C GLU A 98 9.75 -15.86 14.41
N CYS A 99 9.74 -14.68 15.01
CA CYS A 99 8.88 -13.58 14.57
C CYS A 99 9.41 -12.95 13.29
N ASN A 100 8.57 -12.89 12.25
CA ASN A 100 8.87 -12.24 10.98
C ASN A 100 9.21 -10.74 11.10
N TRP A 101 8.88 -10.12 12.24
CA TRP A 101 9.10 -8.69 12.54
C TRP A 101 10.31 -8.42 13.41
N SER A 102 11.01 -9.46 13.92
CA SER A 102 12.09 -9.31 14.91
C SER A 102 13.18 -8.34 14.48
N TYR A 103 13.56 -8.34 13.21
CA TYR A 103 14.61 -7.47 12.65
C TYR A 103 14.25 -5.97 12.63
N LYS A 104 12.96 -5.61 12.67
CA LYS A 104 12.45 -4.22 12.71
C LYS A 104 11.58 -3.92 13.93
N CYS A 105 11.48 -4.84 14.90
CA CYS A 105 10.57 -4.72 16.04
C CYS A 105 10.94 -3.56 16.96
N ARG A 106 10.04 -2.57 17.04
CA ARG A 106 10.22 -1.40 17.92
C ARG A 106 10.14 -1.77 19.40
N LEU A 107 9.27 -2.73 19.78
CA LEU A 107 9.16 -3.21 21.16
C LEU A 107 10.46 -3.87 21.62
N LEU A 108 11.01 -4.79 20.80
CA LEU A 108 12.26 -5.48 21.12
C LEU A 108 13.44 -4.49 21.24
N LYS A 109 13.48 -3.48 20.36
CA LYS A 109 14.49 -2.40 20.47
C LYS A 109 14.36 -1.62 21.77
N LEU A 110 13.12 -1.29 22.17
CA LEU A 110 12.87 -0.60 23.44
C LEU A 110 13.21 -1.49 24.64
N ALA A 111 12.88 -2.79 24.61
CA ALA A 111 13.25 -3.74 25.65
C ALA A 111 14.76 -3.75 25.89
N LYS A 112 15.56 -3.82 24.83
CA LYS A 112 17.02 -3.73 24.90
C LYS A 112 17.49 -2.37 25.48
N ASN A 113 16.94 -1.26 24.99
CA ASN A 113 17.34 0.09 25.43
C ASN A 113 17.03 0.35 26.91
N TYR A 114 15.97 -0.23 27.45
CA TYR A 114 15.57 -0.08 28.85
C TYR A 114 16.05 -1.25 29.73
N ASN A 115 16.82 -2.19 29.18
CA ASN A 115 17.34 -3.37 29.86
C ASN A 115 16.25 -4.09 30.69
N ILE A 116 15.13 -4.39 30.06
CA ILE A 116 14.03 -5.11 30.71
C ILE A 116 14.10 -6.61 30.44
N LYS A 117 13.67 -7.40 31.44
CA LYS A 117 13.45 -8.84 31.28
C LYS A 117 12.04 -9.03 30.67
N ILE A 118 11.97 -9.44 29.39
CA ILE A 118 10.68 -9.62 28.67
C ILE A 118 9.85 -10.76 29.27
N THR A 119 10.49 -11.71 29.95
CA THR A 119 9.89 -12.86 30.64
C THR A 119 9.52 -12.59 32.10
N LYS A 120 9.48 -11.33 32.52
CA LYS A 120 9.19 -10.98 33.93
C LYS A 120 7.79 -11.39 34.37
N PHE A 121 6.82 -11.27 33.48
CA PHE A 121 5.43 -11.67 33.70
C PHE A 121 5.06 -12.79 32.73
N ASN A 122 4.13 -13.64 33.14
CA ASN A 122 3.58 -14.65 32.24
C ASN A 122 2.82 -13.98 31.09
N ASP A 123 2.92 -14.58 29.90
CA ASP A 123 2.16 -14.13 28.74
C ASP A 123 0.66 -14.36 28.97
N ARG A 124 -0.08 -13.26 29.14
CA ARG A 124 -1.53 -13.27 29.38
C ARG A 124 -2.34 -13.67 28.17
N LYS A 125 -1.76 -13.62 26.97
CA LYS A 125 -2.40 -13.98 25.70
C LYS A 125 -1.89 -15.29 25.12
N LYS A 126 -1.12 -16.04 25.87
CA LYS A 126 -0.69 -17.40 25.47
C LYS A 126 -1.91 -18.25 25.10
N GLY A 127 -1.90 -18.81 23.90
CA GLY A 127 -3.02 -19.62 23.39
C GLY A 127 -4.20 -18.82 22.81
N PHE A 128 -4.11 -17.49 22.70
CA PHE A 128 -5.12 -16.72 21.99
C PHE A 128 -5.12 -17.09 20.50
N PRO A 129 -6.31 -17.14 19.86
CA PRO A 129 -6.46 -17.69 18.52
C PRO A 129 -5.83 -16.81 17.45
N THR A 130 -5.41 -17.46 16.37
CA THR A 130 -5.08 -16.82 15.10
C THR A 130 -6.33 -16.78 14.22
N HIS A 131 -6.60 -15.67 13.60
CA HIS A 131 -7.72 -15.44 12.69
C HIS A 131 -7.20 -15.16 11.28
N GLN A 132 -7.77 -15.80 10.29
CA GLN A 132 -7.48 -15.49 8.88
C GLN A 132 -8.67 -14.76 8.26
N PHE A 133 -8.40 -13.61 7.64
CA PHE A 133 -9.39 -12.81 6.92
C PHE A 133 -9.18 -13.00 5.41
N GLY A 134 -9.98 -13.90 4.84
CA GLY A 134 -9.85 -14.30 3.45
C GLY A 134 -8.43 -14.78 3.08
N PRO A 135 -8.05 -14.67 1.80
CA PRO A 135 -6.73 -15.13 1.34
C PRO A 135 -5.59 -14.13 1.59
N SER A 136 -5.87 -13.01 2.26
CA SER A 136 -4.96 -11.86 2.26
C SER A 136 -4.34 -11.50 3.60
N ILE A 137 -5.06 -11.66 4.71
CA ILE A 137 -4.68 -11.11 6.02
C ILE A 137 -4.80 -12.16 7.11
N ILE A 138 -3.79 -12.22 7.96
CA ILE A 138 -3.77 -13.03 9.18
C ILE A 138 -3.64 -12.11 10.40
N PHE A 139 -4.35 -12.45 11.48
CA PHE A 139 -4.28 -11.77 12.76
C PHE A 139 -4.00 -12.78 13.86
N ASP A 140 -2.83 -12.68 14.48
CA ASP A 140 -2.42 -13.45 15.63
C ASP A 140 -2.71 -12.65 16.90
N SER A 141 -3.78 -13.04 17.61
CA SER A 141 -4.23 -12.33 18.81
C SER A 141 -3.21 -12.39 19.95
N SER A 142 -2.36 -13.43 19.98
CA SER A 142 -1.34 -13.61 21.01
C SER A 142 -0.25 -12.53 20.94
N LYS A 143 -0.01 -11.93 19.75
CA LYS A 143 0.95 -10.85 19.55
C LYS A 143 0.37 -9.45 19.74
N CYS A 144 -0.94 -9.34 20.01
CA CYS A 144 -1.62 -8.06 20.08
C CYS A 144 -1.36 -7.34 21.40
N ILE A 145 -0.93 -6.08 21.34
CA ILE A 145 -0.68 -5.20 22.50
C ILE A 145 -1.82 -4.20 22.76
N ASP A 146 -2.99 -4.42 22.21
CA ASP A 146 -4.22 -3.63 22.36
C ASP A 146 -4.04 -2.13 22.08
N CYS A 147 -3.18 -1.79 21.14
CA CYS A 147 -2.90 -0.40 20.78
C CYS A 147 -4.01 0.28 19.96
N LYS A 148 -5.00 -0.46 19.47
CA LYS A 148 -6.18 0.00 18.70
C LYS A 148 -5.88 0.65 17.34
N ASN A 149 -4.64 0.74 16.89
CA ASN A 149 -4.29 1.37 15.61
C ASN A 149 -4.99 0.72 14.40
N CYS A 150 -5.09 -0.62 14.39
CA CYS A 150 -5.76 -1.37 13.33
C CYS A 150 -7.26 -1.03 13.25
N ILE A 151 -7.92 -0.89 14.39
CA ILE A 151 -9.34 -0.52 14.49
C ILE A 151 -9.54 0.91 13.98
N ALA A 152 -8.79 1.87 14.52
CA ALA A 152 -8.85 3.27 14.10
C ALA A 152 -8.57 3.44 12.60
N MET A 153 -7.61 2.65 12.06
CA MET A 153 -7.32 2.69 10.64
C MET A 153 -8.42 2.04 9.79
N CYS A 154 -9.03 0.94 10.26
CA CYS A 154 -10.15 0.31 9.58
C CYS A 154 -11.39 1.22 9.53
N GLN A 155 -11.65 1.96 10.60
CA GLN A 155 -12.69 2.99 10.64
C GLN A 155 -12.38 4.15 9.69
N LYS A 156 -11.12 4.64 9.70
CA LYS A 156 -10.66 5.69 8.78
C LYS A 156 -10.75 5.31 7.31
N GLN A 157 -10.70 4.01 7.00
CA GLN A 157 -10.93 3.49 5.64
C GLN A 157 -12.42 3.36 5.28
N GLY A 158 -13.35 3.77 6.15
CA GLY A 158 -14.80 3.66 5.92
C GLY A 158 -15.31 2.22 5.91
N VAL A 159 -14.54 1.24 6.42
CA VAL A 159 -14.91 -0.19 6.40
C VAL A 159 -15.47 -0.64 7.76
N GLY A 160 -14.78 -0.30 8.86
CA GLY A 160 -15.22 -0.64 10.20
C GLY A 160 -15.29 -2.16 10.51
N PHE A 161 -14.56 -2.99 9.74
CA PHE A 161 -14.54 -4.44 9.92
C PHE A 161 -13.90 -4.90 11.23
N LEU A 162 -12.94 -4.13 11.78
CA LEU A 162 -12.28 -4.44 13.04
C LEU A 162 -12.89 -3.63 14.18
N GLU A 163 -13.18 -4.29 15.29
CA GLU A 163 -13.70 -3.70 16.51
C GLU A 163 -12.98 -4.25 17.74
N ILE A 164 -13.20 -3.64 18.91
CA ILE A 164 -12.70 -4.15 20.19
C ILE A 164 -13.87 -4.69 20.99
N LYS A 165 -13.71 -5.90 21.53
CA LYS A 165 -14.66 -6.49 22.48
C LYS A 165 -13.93 -6.89 23.77
N GLN A 166 -14.65 -6.85 24.87
CA GLN A 166 -14.20 -7.41 26.13
C GLN A 166 -14.56 -8.90 26.15
N LYS A 167 -13.58 -9.76 26.41
CA LYS A 167 -13.75 -11.21 26.57
C LYS A 167 -12.88 -11.67 27.74
N ASP A 168 -13.46 -12.39 28.69
CA ASP A 168 -12.78 -12.97 29.85
C ASP A 168 -11.91 -11.96 30.63
N GLY A 169 -12.41 -10.72 30.79
CA GLY A 169 -11.72 -9.63 31.45
C GLY A 169 -10.64 -8.93 30.62
N PHE A 170 -10.45 -9.31 29.35
CA PHE A 170 -9.48 -8.70 28.44
C PHE A 170 -10.17 -7.98 27.28
N PHE A 171 -9.53 -6.92 26.81
CA PHE A 171 -9.89 -6.30 25.54
C PHE A 171 -9.21 -7.03 24.39
N CYS A 172 -9.98 -7.44 23.39
CA CYS A 172 -9.48 -8.14 22.22
C CYS A 172 -9.96 -7.44 20.95
N THR A 173 -9.06 -7.35 19.97
CA THR A 173 -9.46 -6.98 18.61
C THR A 173 -10.18 -8.17 17.97
N VAL A 174 -11.36 -7.93 17.42
CA VAL A 174 -12.19 -8.94 16.75
C VAL A 174 -12.75 -8.38 15.44
N SER A 175 -13.26 -9.28 14.58
CA SER A 175 -14.02 -8.89 13.40
C SER A 175 -15.47 -8.59 13.77
N ASN A 176 -16.01 -7.54 13.18
CA ASN A 176 -17.44 -7.27 13.19
C ASN A 176 -18.11 -8.22 12.19
N LYS A 177 -19.10 -9.00 12.66
CA LYS A 177 -19.78 -10.01 11.85
C LYS A 177 -20.71 -9.43 10.78
N GLU A 178 -21.14 -8.17 10.93
CA GLU A 178 -22.02 -7.46 10.01
C GLU A 178 -21.26 -6.72 8.90
N LYS A 179 -19.93 -6.74 8.96
CA LYS A 179 -19.04 -6.05 8.03
C LYS A 179 -18.11 -7.02 7.32
N GLU A 180 -17.67 -6.64 6.15
CA GLU A 180 -16.73 -7.42 5.37
C GLU A 180 -15.38 -6.72 5.17
N CYS A 181 -14.30 -7.51 5.20
CA CYS A 181 -12.97 -7.00 4.95
C CYS A 181 -12.76 -6.74 3.44
N VAL A 182 -12.20 -5.58 3.10
CA VAL A 182 -11.80 -5.24 1.72
C VAL A 182 -10.32 -5.56 1.42
N TYR A 183 -9.65 -6.22 2.34
CA TYR A 183 -8.26 -6.71 2.23
C TYR A 183 -7.20 -5.63 1.93
N CYS A 184 -7.45 -4.37 2.26
CA CYS A 184 -6.53 -3.25 1.97
C CYS A 184 -5.18 -3.33 2.73
N GLY A 185 -5.09 -4.15 3.79
CA GLY A 185 -3.87 -4.38 4.58
C GLY A 185 -3.38 -3.18 5.38
N GLN A 186 -4.19 -2.12 5.52
CA GLN A 186 -3.79 -0.96 6.31
C GLN A 186 -3.70 -1.28 7.81
N CYS A 187 -4.41 -2.29 8.30
CA CYS A 187 -4.22 -2.85 9.64
C CYS A 187 -2.81 -3.40 9.86
N ILE A 188 -2.18 -3.98 8.83
CA ILE A 188 -0.82 -4.52 8.90
C ILE A 188 0.19 -3.38 9.02
N THR A 189 0.11 -2.38 8.12
CA THR A 189 1.07 -1.27 8.09
C THR A 189 1.02 -0.38 9.33
N HIS A 190 -0.06 -0.43 10.09
CA HIS A 190 -0.27 0.35 11.32
C HIS A 190 -0.11 -0.49 12.59
N CYS A 191 0.11 -1.81 12.47
CA CYS A 191 0.35 -2.69 13.62
C CYS A 191 1.80 -2.56 14.11
N PRO A 192 2.04 -2.13 15.36
CA PRO A 192 3.41 -1.97 15.87
C PRO A 192 4.05 -3.25 16.41
N SER A 193 3.25 -4.32 16.61
CA SER A 193 3.68 -5.56 17.25
C SER A 193 3.77 -6.75 16.30
N GLY A 194 3.38 -6.59 15.02
CA GLY A 194 3.33 -7.70 14.07
C GLY A 194 2.21 -8.71 14.33
N ALA A 195 1.16 -8.30 15.07
CA ALA A 195 -0.02 -9.14 15.26
C ALA A 195 -0.84 -9.30 13.96
N PHE A 196 -0.76 -8.33 13.05
CA PHE A 196 -1.31 -8.43 11.70
C PHE A 196 -0.19 -8.68 10.69
N GLU A 197 -0.39 -9.68 9.84
CA GLU A 197 0.50 -10.03 8.73
C GLU A 197 -0.32 -10.37 7.48
N GLU A 198 0.34 -10.40 6.33
CA GLU A 198 -0.22 -11.02 5.13
C GLU A 198 -0.23 -12.54 5.24
N VAL A 199 -1.24 -13.20 4.66
CA VAL A 199 -1.20 -14.66 4.41
C VAL A 199 -0.03 -14.93 3.49
N SER A 200 0.96 -15.68 3.98
CA SER A 200 2.22 -15.89 3.25
C SER A 200 2.06 -16.89 2.13
N SER A 201 2.62 -16.56 0.96
CA SER A 201 2.77 -17.48 -0.18
C SER A 201 4.24 -17.86 -0.42
N ILE A 202 5.13 -17.61 0.55
CA ILE A 202 6.58 -17.85 0.38
C ILE A 202 6.88 -19.32 0.16
N LYS A 203 6.30 -20.21 0.98
CA LYS A 203 6.57 -21.66 0.90
C LYS A 203 6.13 -22.23 -0.45
N GLU A 204 4.96 -21.84 -0.92
CA GLU A 204 4.43 -22.24 -2.22
C GLU A 204 5.33 -21.78 -3.37
N VAL A 205 5.75 -20.53 -3.34
CA VAL A 205 6.65 -19.96 -4.35
C VAL A 205 8.03 -20.60 -4.30
N GLU A 206 8.61 -20.85 -3.11
CA GLU A 206 9.88 -21.59 -2.97
C GLU A 206 9.78 -23.01 -3.57
N ASN A 207 8.63 -23.68 -3.40
CA ASN A 207 8.42 -25.02 -3.94
C ASN A 207 8.32 -25.01 -5.47
N VAL A 208 7.64 -24.04 -6.06
CA VAL A 208 7.53 -23.97 -7.54
C VAL A 208 8.84 -23.48 -8.18
N LEU A 209 9.63 -22.66 -7.52
CA LEU A 209 10.96 -22.27 -7.98
C LEU A 209 11.89 -23.47 -8.16
N LYS A 210 11.80 -24.48 -7.30
CA LYS A 210 12.56 -25.74 -7.43
C LYS A 210 12.18 -26.55 -8.67
N LYS A 211 10.94 -26.39 -9.16
CA LYS A 211 10.44 -27.07 -10.36
C LYS A 211 10.81 -26.36 -11.66
N GLY A 212 11.26 -25.12 -11.56
CA GLY A 212 11.57 -24.28 -12.72
C GLY A 212 10.34 -23.67 -13.39
N ASN A 213 10.56 -22.96 -14.50
CA ASN A 213 9.55 -22.28 -15.33
C ASN A 213 8.73 -21.21 -14.58
N VAL A 214 9.34 -20.57 -13.58
CA VAL A 214 8.72 -19.48 -12.82
C VAL A 214 9.08 -18.14 -13.44
N ILE A 215 8.04 -17.35 -13.75
CA ILE A 215 8.18 -16.00 -14.29
C ILE A 215 7.68 -15.02 -13.25
N PHE A 216 8.52 -14.05 -12.91
CA PHE A 216 8.14 -12.97 -12.01
C PHE A 216 7.69 -11.73 -12.76
N GLN A 217 6.69 -11.05 -12.21
CA GLN A 217 6.34 -9.70 -12.59
C GLN A 217 6.21 -8.83 -11.36
N PHE A 218 6.59 -7.55 -11.42
CA PHE A 218 6.54 -6.67 -10.26
C PHE A 218 5.85 -5.34 -10.55
N ALA A 219 5.09 -4.83 -9.55
CA ALA A 219 4.36 -3.58 -9.66
C ALA A 219 5.27 -2.34 -9.67
N PRO A 220 4.82 -1.22 -10.27
CA PRO A 220 5.60 0.02 -10.35
C PRO A 220 6.18 0.51 -9.01
N ALA A 221 5.40 0.41 -7.92
CA ALA A 221 5.78 0.91 -6.60
C ALA A 221 6.88 0.08 -5.92
N ILE A 222 7.15 -1.16 -6.36
CA ILE A 222 8.17 -2.04 -5.74
C ILE A 222 9.56 -1.44 -5.90
N ARG A 223 9.87 -0.90 -7.07
CA ARG A 223 11.20 -0.33 -7.38
C ARG A 223 11.61 0.82 -6.49
N SER A 224 10.66 1.55 -5.89
CA SER A 224 10.92 2.69 -5.01
C SER A 224 10.83 2.34 -3.51
N SER A 225 10.62 1.07 -3.16
CA SER A 225 10.38 0.66 -1.79
C SER A 225 11.12 -0.59 -1.33
N ILE A 226 11.44 -1.54 -2.22
CA ILE A 226 12.08 -2.80 -1.82
C ILE A 226 13.45 -2.59 -1.16
N GLY A 227 14.22 -1.59 -1.57
CA GLY A 227 15.52 -1.25 -0.97
C GLY A 227 15.43 -0.95 0.53
N GLU A 228 14.27 -0.48 1.02
CA GLU A 228 14.04 -0.20 2.44
C GLU A 228 14.06 -1.47 3.31
N GLU A 229 13.79 -2.63 2.74
CA GLU A 229 13.93 -3.93 3.42
C GLU A 229 15.39 -4.27 3.72
N PHE A 230 16.33 -3.62 3.04
CA PHE A 230 17.78 -3.82 3.14
C PHE A 230 18.51 -2.59 3.70
N GLY A 231 17.77 -1.60 4.23
CA GLY A 231 18.35 -0.43 4.88
C GLY A 231 18.70 0.73 3.95
N LEU A 232 18.38 0.63 2.66
CA LEU A 232 18.56 1.74 1.72
C LEU A 232 17.63 2.92 2.05
N PRO A 233 18.00 4.15 1.68
CA PRO A 233 17.16 5.34 1.90
C PRO A 233 15.75 5.20 1.31
N TYR A 234 14.77 5.79 1.97
CA TYR A 234 13.38 5.79 1.51
C TYR A 234 13.27 6.38 0.10
N GLY A 235 12.59 5.64 -0.79
CA GLY A 235 12.43 6.02 -2.18
C GLY A 235 13.62 5.71 -3.08
N SER A 236 14.64 4.97 -2.64
CA SER A 236 15.74 4.52 -3.52
C SER A 236 15.20 3.70 -4.69
N ILE A 237 15.62 4.05 -5.90
CA ILE A 237 15.25 3.32 -7.11
C ILE A 237 16.17 2.11 -7.25
N THR A 238 15.62 0.92 -7.23
CA THR A 238 16.37 -0.34 -7.21
C THR A 238 15.86 -1.36 -8.25
N THR A 239 15.42 -0.87 -9.41
CA THR A 239 14.79 -1.71 -10.44
C THR A 239 15.73 -2.83 -10.90
N GLY A 240 16.94 -2.51 -11.33
CA GLY A 240 17.90 -3.50 -11.85
C GLY A 240 18.39 -4.46 -10.77
N LYS A 241 18.63 -3.98 -9.54
CA LYS A 241 18.97 -4.84 -8.38
C LYS A 241 17.85 -5.82 -8.04
N LEU A 242 16.59 -5.40 -8.14
CA LEU A 242 15.44 -6.29 -7.96
C LEU A 242 15.43 -7.40 -9.01
N VAL A 243 15.63 -7.05 -10.29
CA VAL A 243 15.71 -8.03 -11.38
C VAL A 243 16.80 -9.05 -11.11
N THR A 244 17.99 -8.60 -10.73
CA THR A 244 19.12 -9.49 -10.38
C THR A 244 18.77 -10.40 -9.19
N ALA A 245 18.16 -9.85 -8.15
CA ALA A 245 17.76 -10.64 -6.99
C ALA A 245 16.77 -11.75 -7.36
N LEU A 246 15.79 -11.45 -8.21
CA LEU A 246 14.80 -12.42 -8.67
C LEU A 246 15.42 -13.51 -9.53
N LYS A 247 16.35 -13.15 -10.44
CA LYS A 247 17.11 -14.12 -11.22
C LYS A 247 17.95 -15.03 -10.32
N LYS A 248 18.59 -14.49 -9.28
CA LYS A 248 19.33 -15.29 -8.27
C LYS A 248 18.41 -16.20 -7.43
N LEU A 249 17.14 -15.86 -7.26
CA LEU A 249 16.16 -16.73 -6.62
C LEU A 249 15.66 -17.86 -7.54
N GLY A 250 16.01 -17.85 -8.82
CA GLY A 250 15.63 -18.88 -9.78
C GLY A 250 14.53 -18.47 -10.77
N ALA A 251 14.28 -17.18 -10.93
CA ALA A 251 13.34 -16.69 -11.95
C ALA A 251 13.86 -17.03 -13.35
N LYS A 252 13.00 -17.65 -14.20
CA LYS A 252 13.28 -17.85 -15.64
C LYS A 252 13.29 -16.53 -16.39
N LYS A 253 12.28 -15.68 -16.11
CA LYS A 253 12.14 -14.33 -16.66
C LYS A 253 11.57 -13.38 -15.61
N VAL A 254 11.84 -12.09 -15.78
CA VAL A 254 11.35 -11.01 -14.91
C VAL A 254 10.80 -9.88 -15.75
N PHE A 255 9.53 -9.51 -15.52
CA PHE A 255 8.82 -8.46 -16.24
C PHE A 255 8.32 -7.33 -15.34
N ASP A 256 8.12 -6.17 -15.93
CA ASP A 256 7.61 -4.98 -15.28
C ASP A 256 6.12 -4.77 -15.59
N VAL A 257 5.28 -4.82 -14.56
CA VAL A 257 3.82 -4.57 -14.69
C VAL A 257 3.51 -3.15 -15.19
N SER A 258 4.47 -2.23 -15.13
CA SER A 258 4.30 -0.89 -15.73
C SER A 258 4.10 -0.96 -17.24
N PHE A 259 4.59 -2.00 -17.92
CA PHE A 259 4.31 -2.26 -19.34
C PHE A 259 2.80 -2.49 -19.59
N SER A 260 2.19 -3.37 -18.83
CA SER A 260 0.73 -3.62 -18.96
C SER A 260 -0.12 -2.49 -18.39
N ALA A 261 0.45 -1.62 -17.55
CA ALA A 261 -0.21 -0.38 -17.16
C ALA A 261 -0.36 0.58 -18.35
N ASP A 262 0.57 0.55 -19.33
CA ASP A 262 0.39 1.26 -20.59
C ASP A 262 -0.79 0.69 -21.40
N ILE A 263 -0.94 -0.64 -21.45
CA ILE A 263 -2.10 -1.30 -22.09
C ILE A 263 -3.40 -0.92 -21.36
N THR A 264 -3.41 -1.01 -20.01
CA THR A 264 -4.55 -0.59 -19.18
C THR A 264 -4.95 0.86 -19.49
N THR A 265 -3.98 1.76 -19.61
CA THR A 265 -4.20 3.17 -19.95
C THR A 265 -4.88 3.34 -21.31
N ILE A 266 -4.50 2.53 -22.31
CA ILE A 266 -5.05 2.61 -23.66
C ILE A 266 -6.51 2.13 -23.68
N GLU A 267 -6.78 0.98 -23.04
CA GLU A 267 -8.12 0.40 -22.96
C GLU A 267 -9.08 1.24 -22.11
N GLU A 268 -8.62 1.66 -20.90
CA GLU A 268 -9.40 2.49 -19.99
C GLU A 268 -9.66 3.88 -20.59
N GLY A 269 -8.66 4.47 -21.24
CA GLY A 269 -8.81 5.72 -22.00
C GLY A 269 -9.79 5.59 -23.17
N GLY A 270 -9.78 4.45 -23.88
CA GLY A 270 -10.74 4.13 -24.94
C GLY A 270 -12.18 4.05 -24.40
N GLU A 271 -12.38 3.33 -23.29
CA GLU A 271 -13.67 3.21 -22.61
C GLU A 271 -14.16 4.58 -22.10
N LEU A 272 -13.27 5.42 -21.55
CA LEU A 272 -13.62 6.78 -21.12
C LEU A 272 -14.09 7.62 -22.30
N ILE A 273 -13.40 7.61 -23.44
CA ILE A 273 -13.78 8.34 -24.65
C ILE A 273 -15.17 7.90 -25.12
N GLU A 274 -15.44 6.59 -25.13
CA GLU A 274 -16.73 6.05 -25.51
C GLU A 274 -17.85 6.52 -24.56
N ARG A 275 -17.65 6.42 -23.24
CA ARG A 275 -18.62 6.87 -22.23
C ARG A 275 -18.87 8.37 -22.31
N LEU A 276 -17.82 9.18 -22.54
CA LEU A 276 -17.93 10.63 -22.74
C LEU A 276 -18.73 10.96 -24.00
N SER A 277 -18.51 10.26 -25.14
CA SER A 277 -19.20 10.52 -26.39
C SER A 277 -20.70 10.17 -26.32
N LYS A 278 -21.03 9.08 -25.60
CA LYS A 278 -22.42 8.59 -25.41
C LYS A 278 -23.11 9.25 -24.21
N ASN A 279 -22.41 10.00 -23.38
CA ASN A 279 -22.85 10.56 -22.09
C ASN A 279 -23.54 9.49 -21.21
N LYS A 280 -22.95 8.28 -21.13
CA LYS A 280 -23.55 7.12 -20.46
C LYS A 280 -22.60 6.52 -19.43
N ASN A 281 -23.13 6.06 -18.28
CA ASN A 281 -22.39 5.45 -17.18
C ASN A 281 -21.25 6.33 -16.64
N LEU A 282 -21.46 7.65 -16.61
CA LEU A 282 -20.58 8.60 -15.97
C LEU A 282 -21.05 8.89 -14.52
N PRO A 283 -20.12 9.22 -13.62
CA PRO A 283 -18.67 9.17 -13.82
C PRO A 283 -18.18 7.75 -14.04
N MET A 284 -17.07 7.60 -14.77
CA MET A 284 -16.33 6.35 -14.83
C MET A 284 -15.36 6.28 -13.64
N PHE A 285 -15.34 5.16 -12.92
CA PHE A 285 -14.36 4.88 -11.87
C PHE A 285 -13.28 3.91 -12.35
N THR A 286 -12.04 4.12 -11.91
CA THR A 286 -10.95 3.16 -12.13
C THR A 286 -11.23 1.84 -11.41
N SER A 287 -10.73 0.71 -11.92
CA SER A 287 -10.91 -0.64 -11.36
C SER A 287 -9.60 -1.35 -10.99
N CYS A 288 -8.46 -0.73 -11.20
CA CYS A 288 -7.15 -1.37 -10.94
C CYS A 288 -6.84 -1.64 -9.46
N CYS A 289 -7.60 -1.04 -8.51
CA CYS A 289 -7.47 -1.25 -7.08
C CYS A 289 -8.50 -2.29 -6.58
N PRO A 290 -8.10 -3.55 -6.27
CA PRO A 290 -9.05 -4.60 -5.90
C PRO A 290 -9.74 -4.36 -4.54
N SER A 291 -9.14 -3.61 -3.62
CA SER A 291 -9.83 -3.19 -2.40
C SER A 291 -10.98 -2.22 -2.68
N TRP A 292 -10.82 -1.33 -3.67
CA TRP A 292 -11.88 -0.43 -4.11
C TRP A 292 -12.99 -1.22 -4.81
N VAL A 293 -12.65 -2.10 -5.74
CA VAL A 293 -13.63 -2.94 -6.44
C VAL A 293 -14.46 -3.74 -5.42
N ARG A 294 -13.80 -4.42 -4.46
CA ARG A 294 -14.52 -5.15 -3.40
C ARG A 294 -15.37 -4.23 -2.53
N TYR A 295 -14.89 -3.04 -2.19
CA TYR A 295 -15.70 -2.06 -1.46
C TYR A 295 -16.97 -1.68 -2.23
N VAL A 296 -16.87 -1.47 -3.52
CA VAL A 296 -18.04 -1.21 -4.39
C VAL A 296 -18.99 -2.39 -4.36
N GLU A 297 -18.51 -3.61 -4.57
CA GLU A 297 -19.35 -4.80 -4.61
C GLU A 297 -20.10 -5.07 -3.30
N VAL A 298 -19.45 -4.79 -2.15
CA VAL A 298 -20.01 -5.10 -0.82
C VAL A 298 -20.85 -3.94 -0.28
N TYR A 299 -20.34 -2.71 -0.38
CA TYR A 299 -20.91 -1.57 0.32
C TYR A 299 -21.62 -0.55 -0.59
N ARG A 300 -21.32 -0.55 -1.89
CA ARG A 300 -21.85 0.43 -2.85
C ARG A 300 -22.20 -0.21 -4.20
N PRO A 301 -23.04 -1.27 -4.21
CA PRO A 301 -23.32 -2.06 -5.43
C PRO A 301 -23.92 -1.22 -6.58
N GLU A 302 -24.54 -0.08 -6.25
CA GLU A 302 -25.03 0.87 -7.26
C GLU A 302 -23.91 1.48 -8.12
N LEU A 303 -22.65 1.44 -7.66
CA LEU A 303 -21.49 1.95 -8.39
C LEU A 303 -20.85 0.92 -9.32
N ILE A 304 -21.28 -0.34 -9.30
CA ILE A 304 -20.68 -1.41 -10.17
C ILE A 304 -20.72 -1.01 -11.64
N LYS A 305 -21.84 -0.47 -12.12
CA LYS A 305 -22.01 -0.02 -13.51
C LYS A 305 -21.10 1.14 -13.93
N HIS A 306 -20.53 1.82 -12.95
CA HIS A 306 -19.63 2.95 -13.13
C HIS A 306 -18.15 2.52 -13.16
N LEU A 307 -17.80 1.32 -12.66
CA LEU A 307 -16.44 0.80 -12.78
C LEU A 307 -16.05 0.64 -14.25
N THR A 308 -14.79 0.92 -14.60
CA THR A 308 -14.27 0.49 -15.90
C THR A 308 -14.21 -1.02 -15.97
N SER A 309 -14.46 -1.59 -17.15
CA SER A 309 -14.38 -3.03 -17.38
C SER A 309 -12.94 -3.54 -17.46
N VAL A 310 -11.95 -2.65 -17.50
CA VAL A 310 -10.55 -3.00 -17.72
C VAL A 310 -9.96 -3.71 -16.52
N ARG A 311 -9.33 -4.87 -16.76
CA ARG A 311 -8.62 -5.63 -15.73
C ARG A 311 -7.41 -4.86 -15.21
N SER A 312 -6.99 -5.18 -14.01
CA SER A 312 -5.78 -4.56 -13.45
C SER A 312 -4.52 -4.97 -14.21
N PRO A 313 -3.48 -4.10 -14.26
CA PRO A 313 -2.28 -4.34 -15.06
C PRO A 313 -1.61 -5.70 -14.83
N HIS A 314 -1.53 -6.20 -13.58
CA HIS A 314 -0.86 -7.48 -13.34
C HIS A 314 -1.67 -8.69 -13.83
N ILE A 315 -2.99 -8.58 -13.91
CA ILE A 315 -3.85 -9.61 -14.52
C ILE A 315 -3.65 -9.62 -16.04
N ILE A 316 -3.60 -8.44 -16.67
CA ILE A 316 -3.35 -8.32 -18.12
C ILE A 316 -1.97 -8.90 -18.47
N LEU A 317 -0.90 -8.50 -17.76
CA LEU A 317 0.43 -9.02 -18.04
C LEU A 317 0.53 -10.53 -17.78
N GLY A 318 -0.08 -11.01 -16.69
CA GLY A 318 -0.16 -12.45 -16.41
C GLY A 318 -0.85 -13.22 -17.54
N GLY A 319 -1.94 -12.69 -18.10
CA GLY A 319 -2.62 -13.25 -19.27
C GLY A 319 -1.73 -13.31 -20.52
N LEU A 320 -1.01 -12.22 -20.79
CA LEU A 320 -0.05 -12.16 -21.90
C LEU A 320 1.11 -13.16 -21.71
N ILE A 321 1.65 -13.29 -20.49
CA ILE A 321 2.67 -14.28 -20.18
C ILE A 321 2.16 -15.70 -20.42
N LYS A 322 0.94 -16.01 -19.95
CA LYS A 322 0.31 -17.33 -20.16
C LYS A 322 0.08 -17.64 -21.64
N MET A 323 -0.11 -16.61 -22.48
CA MET A 323 -0.26 -16.78 -23.94
C MET A 323 1.07 -16.95 -24.67
N SER A 324 2.15 -16.37 -24.18
CA SER A 324 3.45 -16.29 -24.88
C SER A 324 4.47 -17.34 -24.43
N GLU A 325 4.25 -17.98 -23.29
CA GLU A 325 5.17 -18.94 -22.69
C GLU A 325 4.50 -20.30 -22.50
N ASP A 326 5.28 -21.36 -22.58
CA ASP A 326 4.76 -22.72 -22.39
C ASP A 326 4.61 -23.04 -20.90
N ASN A 327 3.36 -23.21 -20.44
CA ASN A 327 2.97 -23.55 -19.07
C ASN A 327 3.74 -22.80 -17.96
N PRO A 328 3.87 -21.46 -18.02
CA PRO A 328 4.61 -20.70 -17.01
C PRO A 328 3.85 -20.65 -15.69
N ILE A 329 4.61 -20.63 -14.58
CA ILE A 329 4.08 -20.25 -13.27
C ILE A 329 4.35 -18.76 -13.09
N VAL A 330 3.28 -17.95 -12.98
CA VAL A 330 3.38 -16.49 -12.88
C VAL A 330 3.28 -16.06 -11.42
N VAL A 331 4.33 -15.40 -10.93
CA VAL A 331 4.40 -14.85 -9.58
C VAL A 331 4.44 -13.32 -9.65
N SER A 332 3.44 -12.65 -9.06
CA SER A 332 3.38 -11.20 -9.00
C SER A 332 3.94 -10.64 -7.69
N ILE A 333 4.90 -9.72 -7.76
CA ILE A 333 5.38 -8.98 -6.60
C ILE A 333 4.60 -7.67 -6.50
N MET A 334 3.78 -7.55 -5.45
CA MET A 334 2.80 -6.48 -5.31
C MET A 334 2.95 -5.71 -3.99
N PRO A 335 2.77 -4.39 -3.98
CA PRO A 335 2.75 -3.59 -2.77
C PRO A 335 1.45 -3.73 -1.97
N CYS A 336 0.61 -4.71 -2.31
CA CYS A 336 -0.80 -4.78 -1.99
C CYS A 336 -1.19 -6.18 -1.50
N THR A 337 -1.89 -6.27 -0.39
CA THR A 337 -2.43 -7.53 0.13
C THR A 337 -3.71 -7.96 -0.59
N SER A 338 -4.51 -6.99 -1.07
CA SER A 338 -5.76 -7.29 -1.79
C SER A 338 -5.52 -7.95 -3.17
N LYS A 339 -4.29 -7.87 -3.72
CA LYS A 339 -3.90 -8.60 -4.92
C LYS A 339 -3.88 -10.13 -4.71
N LYS A 340 -3.68 -10.59 -3.46
CA LYS A 340 -3.84 -12.02 -3.10
C LYS A 340 -5.30 -12.48 -3.23
N TYR A 341 -6.26 -11.59 -2.91
CA TYR A 341 -7.69 -11.83 -3.14
C TYR A 341 -8.03 -11.74 -4.62
N GLU A 342 -7.49 -10.75 -5.33
CA GLU A 342 -7.82 -10.54 -6.74
C GLU A 342 -7.55 -11.79 -7.60
N ILE A 343 -6.43 -12.48 -7.40
CA ILE A 343 -6.09 -13.70 -8.15
C ILE A 343 -6.98 -14.93 -7.82
N THR A 344 -7.86 -14.84 -6.82
CA THR A 344 -8.81 -15.91 -6.49
C THR A 344 -10.17 -15.72 -7.16
N ARG A 345 -10.37 -14.60 -7.85
CA ARG A 345 -11.66 -14.24 -8.46
C ARG A 345 -11.88 -14.99 -9.76
N GLU A 346 -13.03 -15.68 -9.88
CA GLU A 346 -13.37 -16.51 -11.04
C GLU A 346 -13.53 -15.69 -12.32
N GLU A 347 -14.11 -14.48 -12.25
CA GLU A 347 -14.31 -13.58 -13.39
C GLU A 347 -13.00 -13.01 -13.95
N LEU A 348 -11.89 -13.20 -13.25
CA LEU A 348 -10.55 -12.81 -13.72
C LEU A 348 -9.79 -13.96 -14.38
N MET A 349 -10.33 -15.18 -14.35
CA MET A 349 -9.76 -16.30 -15.11
C MET A 349 -9.89 -16.05 -16.62
N ILE A 350 -8.94 -16.57 -17.38
CA ILE A 350 -8.89 -16.51 -18.84
C ILE A 350 -8.95 -17.96 -19.34
N ASP A 351 -10.07 -18.35 -19.96
CA ASP A 351 -10.34 -19.76 -20.37
C ASP A 351 -10.17 -20.78 -19.23
N GLY A 352 -10.59 -20.41 -18.02
CA GLY A 352 -10.44 -21.27 -16.85
C GLY A 352 -9.02 -21.30 -16.24
N ILE A 353 -8.06 -20.57 -16.84
CA ILE A 353 -6.67 -20.51 -16.37
C ILE A 353 -6.48 -19.23 -15.55
N LYS A 354 -5.80 -19.36 -14.40
CA LYS A 354 -5.37 -18.19 -13.61
C LYS A 354 -4.28 -17.43 -14.35
N PRO A 355 -4.46 -16.13 -14.65
CA PRO A 355 -3.39 -15.32 -15.24
C PRO A 355 -2.16 -15.18 -14.32
N VAL A 356 -2.38 -15.19 -13.01
CA VAL A 356 -1.36 -15.09 -11.99
C VAL A 356 -1.58 -16.21 -10.96
N ASP A 357 -0.56 -17.02 -10.71
CA ASP A 357 -0.64 -18.16 -9.81
C ASP A 357 -0.42 -17.77 -8.34
N TYR A 358 0.54 -16.87 -8.08
CA TYR A 358 0.89 -16.43 -6.72
C TYR A 358 1.13 -14.92 -6.67
N VAL A 359 0.86 -14.34 -5.50
CA VAL A 359 1.20 -12.95 -5.17
C VAL A 359 2.09 -12.93 -3.94
N LEU A 360 3.26 -12.32 -4.06
CA LEU A 360 4.14 -11.96 -2.95
C LEU A 360 4.08 -10.45 -2.69
N THR A 361 4.02 -10.06 -1.43
CA THR A 361 4.14 -8.64 -1.05
C THR A 361 5.61 -8.18 -1.11
N THR A 362 5.85 -6.85 -1.05
CA THR A 362 7.20 -6.29 -0.93
C THR A 362 7.96 -6.87 0.27
N ARG A 363 7.26 -7.06 1.40
CA ARG A 363 7.84 -7.67 2.61
C ARG A 363 8.17 -9.15 2.43
N GLU A 364 7.30 -9.91 1.75
CA GLU A 364 7.54 -11.35 1.51
C GLU A 364 8.76 -11.56 0.62
N ILE A 365 8.88 -10.82 -0.49
CA ILE A 365 10.07 -10.95 -1.35
C ILE A 365 11.34 -10.47 -0.63
N GLY A 366 11.25 -9.43 0.20
CA GLY A 366 12.37 -9.01 1.06
C GLY A 366 12.81 -10.11 2.03
N ARG A 367 11.86 -10.88 2.61
CA ARG A 367 12.16 -12.06 3.47
C ARG A 367 12.82 -13.18 2.68
N MET A 368 12.34 -13.48 1.47
CA MET A 368 12.94 -14.51 0.61
C MET A 368 14.38 -14.17 0.23
N ILE A 369 14.66 -12.93 -0.16
CA ILE A 369 16.01 -12.45 -0.51
C ILE A 369 16.94 -12.60 0.70
N ARG A 370 16.54 -12.17 1.91
CA ARG A 370 17.32 -12.34 3.14
C ARG A 370 17.57 -13.81 3.51
N LYS A 371 16.53 -14.64 3.42
CA LYS A 371 16.62 -16.08 3.72
C LYS A 371 17.64 -16.79 2.81
N ASN A 372 17.71 -16.37 1.56
CA ASN A 372 18.68 -16.90 0.58
C ASN A 372 20.06 -16.21 0.65
N LYS A 373 20.31 -15.38 1.68
CA LYS A 373 21.60 -14.70 1.93
C LYS A 373 22.07 -13.86 0.73
N ILE A 374 21.15 -13.32 -0.06
CA ILE A 374 21.47 -12.43 -1.17
C ILE A 374 21.73 -11.04 -0.59
N ASP A 375 22.96 -10.54 -0.77
CA ASP A 375 23.33 -9.18 -0.40
C ASP A 375 22.77 -8.20 -1.43
N PHE A 376 21.58 -7.67 -1.14
CA PHE A 376 20.82 -6.85 -2.08
C PHE A 376 21.52 -5.53 -2.42
N ASP A 377 22.26 -4.96 -1.47
CA ASP A 377 22.94 -3.68 -1.66
C ASP A 377 24.14 -3.80 -2.62
N GLN A 378 24.81 -4.93 -2.61
CA GLN A 378 25.97 -5.20 -3.44
C GLN A 378 25.60 -5.83 -4.81
N LEU A 379 24.31 -5.97 -5.14
CA LEU A 379 23.91 -6.51 -6.44
C LEU A 379 24.23 -5.53 -7.57
N GLU A 380 24.80 -6.04 -8.65
CA GLU A 380 24.83 -5.38 -9.94
C GLU A 380 23.42 -5.33 -10.55
N GLU A 381 23.15 -4.33 -11.38
CA GLU A 381 21.85 -4.16 -12.01
C GLU A 381 21.71 -5.04 -13.25
N SER A 382 20.60 -5.74 -13.40
CA SER A 382 20.20 -6.48 -14.59
C SER A 382 19.03 -5.80 -15.30
N GLU A 383 18.98 -6.00 -16.62
CA GLU A 383 17.85 -5.57 -17.44
C GLU A 383 16.66 -6.53 -17.34
N LEU A 384 15.47 -6.01 -17.71
CA LEU A 384 14.24 -6.78 -17.86
C LEU A 384 14.33 -7.74 -19.04
N ASP A 385 13.55 -8.81 -18.99
CA ASP A 385 13.50 -9.81 -20.06
C ASP A 385 12.48 -9.44 -21.15
N TYR A 386 12.65 -10.03 -22.34
CA TYR A 386 11.73 -9.92 -23.48
C TYR A 386 10.66 -11.02 -23.45
N PRO A 387 9.46 -10.80 -24.09
CA PRO A 387 9.15 -9.75 -25.09
C PRO A 387 8.49 -8.48 -24.54
N TRP A 388 8.11 -8.43 -23.27
CA TRP A 388 7.31 -7.36 -22.69
C TRP A 388 8.17 -6.15 -22.29
N GLY A 389 8.88 -5.58 -23.18
CA GLY A 389 9.80 -4.48 -23.16
C GLY A 389 9.70 -3.39 -22.06
N GLU A 390 10.34 -2.26 -22.30
CA GLU A 390 10.32 -1.16 -21.33
C GLU A 390 8.97 -0.45 -21.26
N PRO A 391 8.50 -0.12 -20.03
CA PRO A 391 7.32 0.71 -19.85
C PRO A 391 7.61 2.18 -20.17
N THR A 392 6.55 2.94 -20.48
CA THR A 392 6.63 4.41 -20.53
C THR A 392 6.65 5.02 -19.13
N GLY A 393 6.91 6.34 -19.08
CA GLY A 393 6.73 7.09 -17.83
C GLY A 393 5.29 7.03 -17.31
N ALA A 394 4.29 6.99 -18.20
CA ALA A 394 2.87 6.86 -17.84
C ALA A 394 2.58 5.57 -17.06
N GLY A 395 3.10 4.42 -17.48
CA GLY A 395 2.93 3.16 -16.75
C GLY A 395 3.62 3.16 -15.37
N VAL A 396 4.78 3.81 -15.25
CA VAL A 396 5.53 3.86 -13.98
C VAL A 396 4.78 4.65 -12.91
N ILE A 397 4.12 5.76 -13.23
CA ILE A 397 3.43 6.61 -12.24
C ILE A 397 2.16 5.98 -11.66
N TYR A 398 1.66 4.86 -12.20
CA TYR A 398 0.53 4.09 -11.64
C TYR A 398 0.69 3.74 -10.15
N GLY A 399 1.92 3.67 -9.67
CA GLY A 399 2.23 3.38 -8.27
C GLY A 399 1.83 4.48 -7.28
N ALA A 400 1.62 5.72 -7.74
CA ALA A 400 1.25 6.87 -6.91
C ALA A 400 -0.20 7.28 -7.13
N SER A 401 -0.86 7.82 -6.09
CA SER A 401 -2.22 8.37 -6.19
C SER A 401 -2.26 9.57 -7.15
N GLY A 402 -3.15 9.50 -8.13
CA GLY A 402 -3.27 10.42 -9.27
C GLY A 402 -2.50 9.97 -10.50
N GLY A 403 -1.69 8.92 -10.39
CA GLY A 403 -0.86 8.43 -11.50
C GLY A 403 -1.66 7.72 -12.59
N VAL A 404 -2.69 6.96 -12.22
CA VAL A 404 -3.62 6.34 -13.19
C VAL A 404 -4.39 7.41 -13.94
N MET A 405 -4.94 8.38 -13.21
CA MET A 405 -5.64 9.53 -13.78
C MET A 405 -4.75 10.30 -14.76
N GLU A 406 -3.53 10.63 -14.34
CA GLU A 406 -2.59 11.38 -15.18
C GLU A 406 -2.22 10.60 -16.44
N SER A 407 -1.95 9.31 -16.33
CA SER A 407 -1.65 8.42 -17.46
C SER A 407 -2.81 8.38 -18.47
N ALA A 408 -4.05 8.17 -18.00
CA ALA A 408 -5.24 8.14 -18.83
C ALA A 408 -5.48 9.48 -19.54
N LEU A 409 -5.38 10.60 -18.80
CA LEU A 409 -5.62 11.95 -19.37
C LEU A 409 -4.60 12.33 -20.44
N ARG A 410 -3.33 11.92 -20.28
CA ARG A 410 -2.29 12.12 -21.32
C ARG A 410 -2.72 11.43 -22.64
N THR A 411 -3.22 10.21 -22.56
CA THR A 411 -3.65 9.43 -23.73
C THR A 411 -4.98 9.91 -24.32
N VAL A 412 -5.98 10.14 -23.46
CA VAL A 412 -7.32 10.61 -23.86
C VAL A 412 -7.24 11.98 -24.55
N TYR A 413 -6.45 12.91 -24.00
CA TYR A 413 -6.26 14.23 -24.59
C TYR A 413 -5.75 14.13 -26.03
N GLN A 414 -4.69 13.37 -26.27
CA GLN A 414 -4.11 13.23 -27.60
C GLN A 414 -5.03 12.48 -28.56
N LYS A 415 -5.70 11.41 -28.11
CA LYS A 415 -6.66 10.67 -28.97
C LYS A 415 -7.87 11.52 -29.38
N MET A 416 -8.36 12.40 -28.50
CA MET A 416 -9.53 13.25 -28.81
C MET A 416 -9.17 14.52 -29.58
N THR A 417 -7.97 15.06 -29.42
CA THR A 417 -7.59 16.37 -30.00
C THR A 417 -6.58 16.28 -31.14
N GLY A 418 -5.92 15.13 -31.30
CA GLY A 418 -4.77 14.97 -32.21
C GLY A 418 -3.51 15.71 -31.75
N LYS A 419 -3.52 16.38 -30.59
CA LYS A 419 -2.42 17.21 -30.08
C LYS A 419 -1.85 16.66 -28.78
N ARG A 420 -0.54 16.82 -28.58
CA ARG A 420 0.08 16.54 -27.27
C ARG A 420 -0.33 17.59 -26.24
N LEU A 421 -0.49 17.18 -24.98
CA LEU A 421 -0.65 18.09 -23.85
C LEU A 421 0.57 19.02 -23.75
N LYS A 422 0.35 20.34 -23.65
CA LYS A 422 1.43 21.33 -23.48
C LYS A 422 2.20 21.09 -22.17
N ASP A 423 1.49 20.90 -21.04
CA ASP A 423 2.10 20.46 -19.77
C ASP A 423 1.63 19.03 -19.46
N ILE A 424 2.51 18.08 -19.76
CA ILE A 424 2.28 16.65 -19.50
C ILE A 424 2.30 16.32 -18.00
N ASN A 425 2.79 17.24 -17.14
CA ASN A 425 2.84 17.04 -15.70
C ASN A 425 1.59 17.64 -15.05
N LEU A 426 0.56 16.84 -14.89
CA LEU A 426 -0.72 17.29 -14.32
C LEU A 426 -0.62 17.42 -12.79
N LYS A 427 0.05 18.48 -12.32
CA LYS A 427 0.32 18.72 -10.89
C LYS A 427 -0.95 18.73 -10.03
N ALA A 428 -2.09 19.17 -10.55
CA ALA A 428 -3.36 19.21 -9.83
C ALA A 428 -3.83 17.83 -9.35
N VAL A 429 -3.50 16.75 -10.08
CA VAL A 429 -3.89 15.38 -9.73
C VAL A 429 -2.87 14.65 -8.86
N ARG A 430 -1.66 15.22 -8.67
CA ARG A 430 -0.57 14.63 -7.87
C ARG A 430 -0.68 14.95 -6.37
N GLY A 431 0.01 14.18 -5.53
CA GLY A 431 0.19 14.44 -4.10
C GLY A 431 -0.69 13.60 -3.18
N LEU A 432 -0.59 13.89 -1.87
CA LEU A 432 -1.15 13.06 -0.80
C LEU A 432 -2.46 13.58 -0.19
N LYS A 433 -3.05 14.66 -0.72
CA LYS A 433 -4.35 15.17 -0.26
C LYS A 433 -5.43 14.09 -0.45
N GLY A 434 -6.35 13.96 0.51
CA GLY A 434 -7.39 12.93 0.51
C GLY A 434 -8.28 12.95 -0.74
N VAL A 435 -8.79 14.13 -1.10
CA VAL A 435 -9.53 14.37 -2.34
C VAL A 435 -8.81 15.45 -3.14
N LYS A 436 -8.58 15.19 -4.42
CA LYS A 436 -8.03 16.15 -5.39
C LYS A 436 -8.97 16.24 -6.57
N GLU A 437 -9.13 17.42 -7.11
CA GLU A 437 -10.06 17.73 -8.19
C GLU A 437 -9.35 18.54 -9.27
N ALA A 438 -9.72 18.30 -10.51
CA ALA A 438 -9.25 19.09 -11.64
C ALA A 438 -10.31 19.16 -12.74
N GLU A 439 -10.26 20.22 -13.53
CA GLU A 439 -11.01 20.37 -14.78
C GLU A 439 -10.00 20.52 -15.91
N ILE A 440 -10.17 19.73 -16.97
CA ILE A 440 -9.24 19.68 -18.10
C ILE A 440 -10.04 19.91 -19.38
N GLU A 441 -9.62 20.89 -20.17
CA GLU A 441 -10.22 21.14 -21.48
C GLU A 441 -9.64 20.16 -22.49
N ILE A 442 -10.52 19.30 -23.05
CA ILE A 442 -10.19 18.31 -24.08
C ILE A 442 -11.00 18.64 -25.32
N GLY A 443 -10.41 19.32 -26.28
CA GLY A 443 -11.11 19.88 -27.43
C GLY A 443 -12.13 20.94 -27.01
N LYS A 444 -13.40 20.70 -27.28
CA LYS A 444 -14.53 21.58 -26.88
C LYS A 444 -15.18 21.17 -25.55
N ARG A 445 -14.73 20.08 -24.92
CA ARG A 445 -15.34 19.53 -23.71
C ARG A 445 -14.46 19.83 -22.48
N LYS A 446 -15.10 20.25 -21.41
CA LYS A 446 -14.49 20.31 -20.07
C LYS A 446 -14.73 19.00 -19.36
N VAL A 447 -13.67 18.25 -19.07
CA VAL A 447 -13.71 16.97 -18.36
C VAL A 447 -13.36 17.22 -16.90
N LYS A 448 -14.30 16.93 -16.01
CA LYS A 448 -14.13 17.07 -14.56
C LYS A 448 -13.65 15.76 -13.98
N VAL A 449 -12.54 15.80 -13.27
CA VAL A 449 -11.92 14.60 -12.70
C VAL A 449 -11.69 14.74 -11.21
N ALA A 450 -11.73 13.60 -10.49
CA ALA A 450 -11.38 13.55 -9.08
C ALA A 450 -10.47 12.36 -8.76
N ILE A 451 -9.64 12.51 -7.74
CA ILE A 451 -8.78 11.47 -7.20
C ILE A 451 -9.10 11.29 -5.72
N ILE A 452 -9.55 10.10 -5.36
CA ILE A 452 -9.80 9.68 -3.99
C ILE A 452 -8.58 8.92 -3.48
N ASN A 453 -7.87 9.52 -2.55
CA ASN A 453 -6.64 9.02 -1.97
C ASN A 453 -6.88 8.53 -0.53
N GLY A 454 -7.07 7.23 -0.35
CA GLY A 454 -7.55 6.59 0.87
C GLY A 454 -9.07 6.37 0.82
N LEU A 455 -9.48 5.12 1.02
CA LEU A 455 -10.84 4.66 0.75
C LEU A 455 -11.92 5.43 1.54
N GLY A 456 -11.66 5.77 2.80
CA GLY A 456 -12.63 6.51 3.62
C GLY A 456 -12.99 7.90 3.09
N ASN A 457 -12.21 8.47 2.18
CA ASN A 457 -12.52 9.76 1.56
C ASN A 457 -13.62 9.67 0.47
N ILE A 458 -14.12 8.46 0.15
CA ILE A 458 -15.30 8.29 -0.72
C ILE A 458 -16.61 8.55 0.05
N GLU A 459 -16.58 8.43 1.37
CA GLU A 459 -17.76 8.67 2.21
C GLU A 459 -18.17 10.14 2.16
N GLY A 460 -19.43 10.40 1.86
CA GLY A 460 -19.95 11.77 1.67
C GLY A 460 -19.46 12.50 0.43
N PHE A 461 -18.65 11.86 -0.43
CA PHE A 461 -18.16 12.48 -1.66
C PHE A 461 -19.25 12.50 -2.75
N ASP A 462 -19.57 13.70 -3.25
CA ASP A 462 -20.50 13.90 -4.36
C ASP A 462 -19.84 13.58 -5.70
N TYR A 463 -19.88 12.29 -6.08
CA TYR A 463 -19.24 11.79 -7.30
C TYR A 463 -19.97 12.19 -8.59
N LYS A 464 -21.27 12.53 -8.53
CA LYS A 464 -22.12 12.72 -9.72
C LYS A 464 -21.72 13.90 -10.61
N LYS A 465 -20.95 14.84 -10.08
CA LYS A 465 -20.50 16.05 -10.80
C LYS A 465 -19.21 15.87 -11.61
N TYR A 466 -18.65 14.64 -11.62
CA TYR A 466 -17.41 14.32 -12.34
C TYR A 466 -17.66 13.40 -13.52
N ASP A 467 -16.71 13.38 -14.45
CA ASP A 467 -16.70 12.49 -15.59
C ASP A 467 -15.84 11.25 -15.34
N TYR A 468 -14.70 11.41 -14.64
CA TYR A 468 -13.75 10.33 -14.37
C TYR A 468 -13.14 10.44 -12.98
N ILE A 469 -13.09 9.33 -12.25
CA ILE A 469 -12.65 9.30 -10.85
C ILE A 469 -11.66 8.16 -10.62
N GLU A 470 -10.46 8.51 -10.17
CA GLU A 470 -9.50 7.54 -9.65
C GLU A 470 -9.77 7.28 -8.17
N VAL A 471 -9.87 6.00 -7.76
CA VAL A 471 -9.95 5.62 -6.34
C VAL A 471 -8.81 4.69 -5.97
N MET A 472 -7.96 5.14 -5.04
CA MET A 472 -6.91 4.34 -4.43
C MET A 472 -7.23 4.10 -2.96
N ALA A 473 -7.47 2.83 -2.58
CA ALA A 473 -7.85 2.48 -1.21
C ALA A 473 -6.77 2.84 -0.18
N CYS A 474 -5.50 2.72 -0.56
CA CYS A 474 -4.38 3.03 0.34
C CYS A 474 -3.99 4.50 0.29
N PRO A 475 -3.68 5.16 1.44
CA PRO A 475 -3.12 6.51 1.44
C PRO A 475 -1.81 6.60 0.64
N GLY A 476 -1.78 7.48 -0.35
CA GLY A 476 -0.66 7.65 -1.29
C GLY A 476 -0.75 6.76 -2.54
N GLY A 477 -1.74 5.87 -2.66
CA GLY A 477 -1.82 4.85 -3.70
C GLY A 477 -0.98 3.61 -3.35
N CYS A 478 -0.47 2.90 -4.36
CA CYS A 478 0.28 1.66 -4.17
C CYS A 478 1.60 1.84 -3.40
N ILE A 479 2.21 3.03 -3.42
CA ILE A 479 3.37 3.37 -2.58
C ILE A 479 3.07 3.32 -1.08
N GLY A 480 1.79 3.42 -0.68
CA GLY A 480 1.27 3.28 0.68
C GLY A 480 0.56 1.94 0.93
N GLY A 481 0.69 0.99 0.02
CA GLY A 481 -0.03 -0.28 0.03
C GLY A 481 0.20 -1.16 1.25
N GLY A 482 -0.79 -2.02 1.55
CA GLY A 482 -0.76 -2.92 2.71
C GLY A 482 0.41 -3.93 2.71
N GLY A 483 1.03 -4.19 1.55
CA GLY A 483 2.20 -5.06 1.39
C GLY A 483 3.55 -4.35 1.42
N GLN A 484 3.59 -3.03 1.56
CA GLN A 484 4.80 -2.22 1.55
C GLN A 484 5.66 -2.36 2.82
N PRO A 485 6.98 -2.03 2.75
CA PRO A 485 7.84 -1.98 3.92
C PRO A 485 7.31 -1.06 5.03
N ILE A 486 7.63 -1.41 6.26
CA ILE A 486 7.28 -0.66 7.47
C ILE A 486 8.59 -0.14 8.12
N PRO A 487 8.58 1.09 8.68
CA PRO A 487 7.43 1.97 8.95
C PRO A 487 6.90 2.69 7.71
N ILE A 488 5.68 3.25 7.84
CA ILE A 488 5.06 4.06 6.82
C ILE A 488 4.53 5.37 7.42
N ASN A 489 4.67 6.47 6.70
CA ASN A 489 4.10 7.78 7.01
C ASN A 489 4.06 8.64 5.74
N ASN A 490 3.55 9.86 5.83
CA ASN A 490 3.43 10.75 4.68
C ASN A 490 4.78 11.17 4.07
N GLU A 491 5.83 11.30 4.86
CA GLU A 491 7.17 11.62 4.37
C GLU A 491 7.73 10.47 3.51
N ILE A 492 7.60 9.24 3.99
CA ILE A 492 8.03 8.04 3.26
C ILE A 492 7.23 7.89 1.96
N ARG A 493 5.89 8.05 2.02
CA ARG A 493 5.04 8.03 0.83
C ARG A 493 5.46 9.09 -0.19
N LYS A 494 5.78 10.31 0.27
CA LYS A 494 6.24 11.40 -0.59
C LYS A 494 7.53 11.03 -1.30
N LYS A 495 8.54 10.51 -0.59
CA LYS A 495 9.82 10.09 -1.19
C LYS A 495 9.63 8.98 -2.23
N ARG A 496 8.80 7.96 -1.94
CA ARG A 496 8.47 6.89 -2.89
C ARG A 496 7.75 7.44 -4.14
N ALA A 497 6.81 8.38 -3.98
CA ALA A 497 6.12 9.02 -5.10
C ALA A 497 7.05 9.86 -5.96
N GLU A 498 7.91 10.67 -5.34
CA GLU A 498 8.91 11.50 -6.02
C GLU A 498 9.82 10.64 -6.90
N SER A 499 10.20 9.46 -6.44
CA SER A 499 11.03 8.51 -7.21
C SER A 499 10.32 8.06 -8.49
N LEU A 500 9.03 7.70 -8.41
CA LEU A 500 8.26 7.30 -9.60
C LEU A 500 8.11 8.47 -10.59
N TYR A 501 7.80 9.67 -10.10
CA TYR A 501 7.71 10.85 -10.96
C TYR A 501 9.07 11.27 -11.55
N ASN A 502 10.17 11.03 -10.85
CA ASN A 502 11.52 11.27 -11.37
C ASN A 502 11.87 10.28 -12.49
N ILE A 503 11.44 9.01 -12.38
CA ILE A 503 11.59 8.04 -13.47
C ILE A 503 10.77 8.50 -14.67
N ASP A 504 9.49 8.85 -14.50
CA ASP A 504 8.64 9.35 -15.58
C ASP A 504 9.30 10.55 -16.29
N LYS A 505 9.81 11.53 -15.52
CA LYS A 505 10.45 12.73 -16.07
C LYS A 505 11.68 12.41 -16.94
N LYS A 506 12.43 11.34 -16.60
CA LYS A 506 13.64 10.93 -17.31
C LYS A 506 13.36 10.03 -18.53
N LYS A 507 12.18 9.40 -18.62
CA LYS A 507 11.81 8.54 -19.75
C LYS A 507 11.62 9.36 -21.03
N LYS A 508 12.14 8.85 -22.16
CA LYS A 508 11.95 9.43 -23.50
C LYS A 508 10.46 9.38 -23.90
N ILE A 509 9.80 8.27 -23.62
CA ILE A 509 8.38 8.05 -23.89
C ILE A 509 7.60 8.16 -22.57
N ARG A 510 6.66 9.09 -22.53
CA ARG A 510 5.90 9.43 -21.32
C ARG A 510 4.39 9.27 -21.49
N GLN A 511 3.95 8.76 -22.64
CA GLN A 511 2.57 8.49 -22.98
C GLN A 511 2.41 7.02 -23.37
N ALA A 512 1.42 6.35 -22.80
CA ALA A 512 1.22 4.91 -22.94
C ALA A 512 1.06 4.45 -24.39
N HIS A 513 0.28 5.20 -25.18
CA HIS A 513 -0.02 4.88 -26.59
C HIS A 513 1.16 5.11 -27.56
N GLU A 514 2.26 5.72 -27.08
CA GLU A 514 3.48 5.91 -27.87
C GLU A 514 4.52 4.78 -27.60
N ASN A 515 4.20 3.78 -26.77
CA ASN A 515 5.11 2.67 -26.47
C ASN A 515 5.19 1.68 -27.63
N PRO A 516 6.34 1.56 -28.34
CA PRO A 516 6.49 0.66 -29.48
C PRO A 516 6.34 -0.82 -29.09
N PHE A 517 6.70 -1.19 -27.85
CA PHE A 517 6.49 -2.56 -27.37
C PHE A 517 5.02 -2.87 -27.13
N VAL A 518 4.21 -1.89 -26.72
CA VAL A 518 2.77 -2.04 -26.62
C VAL A 518 2.14 -2.14 -28.01
N GLU A 519 2.58 -1.33 -28.97
CA GLU A 519 2.14 -1.47 -30.38
C GLU A 519 2.43 -2.88 -30.92
N LYS A 520 3.62 -3.40 -30.65
CA LYS A 520 4.00 -4.78 -31.02
C LYS A 520 3.08 -5.81 -30.32
N ALA A 521 2.79 -5.63 -29.02
CA ALA A 521 1.89 -6.53 -28.30
C ALA A 521 0.47 -6.55 -28.90
N TYR A 522 -0.05 -5.40 -29.34
CA TYR A 522 -1.35 -5.35 -30.05
C TYR A 522 -1.29 -6.05 -31.40
N LYS A 523 -0.21 -5.94 -32.15
CA LYS A 523 -0.05 -6.63 -33.46
C LYS A 523 0.07 -8.14 -33.32
N GLU A 524 0.84 -8.62 -32.37
CA GLU A 524 1.21 -10.05 -32.26
C GLU A 524 0.24 -10.85 -31.35
N TYR A 525 -0.22 -10.28 -30.24
CA TYR A 525 -0.95 -10.99 -29.19
C TYR A 525 -2.38 -10.48 -29.01
N LEU A 526 -2.62 -9.17 -29.09
CA LEU A 526 -3.93 -8.53 -28.93
C LEU A 526 -4.51 -8.11 -30.29
N ASN A 527 -4.38 -8.96 -31.30
CA ASN A 527 -4.57 -8.64 -32.71
C ASN A 527 -6.03 -8.54 -33.16
N ASN A 528 -6.99 -8.80 -32.29
CA ASN A 528 -8.41 -8.63 -32.60
C ASN A 528 -9.22 -8.32 -31.33
N LYS A 529 -10.42 -7.74 -31.53
CA LYS A 529 -11.31 -7.31 -30.43
C LYS A 529 -11.70 -8.44 -29.47
N LYS A 530 -11.86 -9.68 -29.95
CA LYS A 530 -12.23 -10.82 -29.08
C LYS A 530 -11.09 -11.14 -28.09
N ILE A 531 -9.85 -11.14 -28.57
CA ILE A 531 -8.68 -11.38 -27.71
C ILE A 531 -8.45 -10.20 -26.75
N ILE A 532 -8.56 -8.96 -27.23
CA ILE A 532 -8.47 -7.76 -26.38
C ILE A 532 -9.51 -7.87 -25.25
N HIS A 533 -10.77 -8.12 -25.58
CA HIS A 533 -11.83 -8.25 -24.57
C HIS A 533 -11.52 -9.36 -23.56
N LYS A 534 -11.05 -10.51 -24.03
CA LYS A 534 -10.72 -11.67 -23.20
C LYS A 534 -9.57 -11.40 -22.23
N ILE A 535 -8.53 -10.71 -22.67
CA ILE A 535 -7.30 -10.46 -21.88
C ILE A 535 -7.45 -9.19 -21.03
N CYS A 536 -8.03 -8.12 -21.59
CA CYS A 536 -8.00 -6.80 -20.97
C CYS A 536 -9.29 -6.46 -20.21
N HIS A 537 -10.41 -7.12 -20.46
CA HIS A 537 -11.71 -6.74 -19.88
C HIS A 537 -12.35 -7.84 -19.03
N THR A 538 -13.23 -7.43 -18.13
CA THR A 538 -14.02 -8.31 -17.26
C THR A 538 -15.35 -7.63 -16.88
N THR A 539 -16.22 -8.37 -16.19
CA THR A 539 -17.46 -7.86 -15.62
C THR A 539 -17.41 -8.03 -14.11
N TYR A 540 -17.58 -6.95 -13.37
CA TYR A 540 -17.64 -6.96 -11.91
C TYR A 540 -19.05 -7.18 -11.38
N GLY A 541 -19.19 -7.69 -10.16
CA GLY A 541 -20.49 -7.84 -9.47
C GLY A 541 -21.21 -9.17 -9.69
N ASN A 542 -20.63 -10.13 -10.37
CA ASN A 542 -21.25 -11.45 -10.61
C ASN A 542 -21.32 -12.38 -9.38
N ASN A 543 -20.75 -11.95 -8.24
CA ASN A 543 -20.72 -12.75 -6.98
C ASN A 543 -21.98 -12.55 -6.11
N LYS A 544 -23.18 -12.37 -6.69
CA LYS A 544 -24.41 -12.19 -5.90
C LYS A 544 -24.97 -13.47 -5.28
N ASN A 545 -24.35 -14.64 -5.46
CA ASN A 545 -24.86 -15.90 -4.89
C ASN A 545 -23.71 -16.84 -4.44
N LYS A 546 -22.94 -16.45 -3.44
CA LYS A 546 -22.19 -17.43 -2.59
C LYS A 546 -22.03 -16.92 -1.17
#